data_053f260dacd5af4ea6cb1f4f00ae14fa
#
_entry.id   053f260dacd5af4ea6cb1f4f00ae14fa
#
_cell.length_a   1.000
_cell.length_b   1.000
_cell.length_c   1.000
_cell.angle_alpha   90.00
_cell.angle_beta   90.00
_cell.angle_gamma   90.00
#
_symmetry.space_group_name_H-M   'P 1'
#
loop_
_entity.id
_entity.type
_entity.pdbx_description
1 polymer ?
#
loop_
_entity_poly.entity_id
_entity_poly.type
_entity_poly.pdbx_seq_one_letter_code
_entity_poly.pdbx_strand_id
1 'polypeptide(L)'
;MGGKEELAALKDVLTSSKWGGQPFPGKHASSFAKKFAKTHTVKYAQCVNTGTVAIQAALKAVGILPGDEVIAPAYTWEGTVGPVLLLGAVPVFVDVDPDTYCLDAKLIEKAITPKTKAILPVHLGMRFADMDEILRIAAKHKLKVIEDCAHAHGGMWKGKGAGSMGDLGAFSFQSSKLITSGEGGAVITNNLEYMEKVQSYINAGRASVTDEFHHRIIGFNYRLGEFQAAVLGPQLDRLPKQSKLRDKNMAYLEKQLKGTPGIGLLKPDPRITRRAPYGYVLKYFSDQVKDIPRAAFVAALQLEGIPCDGLFYEPVYKSSLFPVNPADFPALSWGREKPLDLRTMYSCPESEKAAYSEAVWFMHQMFLGSTKDVDAIADGIHKVLENIEEVRNLDHKAILNQRLSRADRES
;
A
#
# COMPACT_ATOMS: atom_id res chain seq x y z
N MET A 1 7.41 -4.72 16.90
CA MET A 1 7.83 -4.04 18.14
C MET A 1 9.34 -3.89 18.10
N GLY A 2 9.85 -2.72 18.52
CA GLY A 2 11.28 -2.46 18.63
C GLY A 2 11.90 -3.29 19.76
N GLY A 3 13.20 -3.58 19.67
CA GLY A 3 13.92 -4.39 20.63
C GLY A 3 15.37 -3.94 20.82
N LYS A 4 16.17 -4.84 21.37
CA LYS A 4 17.60 -4.58 21.67
C LYS A 4 18.40 -4.26 20.39
N GLU A 5 18.04 -4.86 19.29
CA GLU A 5 18.71 -4.70 17.99
C GLU A 5 18.49 -3.29 17.43
N GLU A 6 17.27 -2.75 17.49
CA GLU A 6 16.96 -1.39 17.10
C GLU A 6 17.65 -0.38 18.03
N LEU A 7 17.65 -0.64 19.34
CA LEU A 7 18.32 0.23 20.31
C LEU A 7 19.84 0.29 20.02
N ALA A 8 20.48 -0.84 19.74
CA ALA A 8 21.89 -0.90 19.41
C ALA A 8 22.20 -0.14 18.11
N ALA A 9 21.36 -0.30 17.06
CA ALA A 9 21.53 0.41 15.79
C ALA A 9 21.34 1.92 15.95
N LEU A 10 20.35 2.36 16.75
CA LEU A 10 20.14 3.79 17.05
C LEU A 10 21.31 4.39 17.82
N LYS A 11 21.88 3.63 18.78
CA LYS A 11 23.08 4.06 19.52
C LYS A 11 24.28 4.24 18.59
N ASP A 12 24.48 3.33 17.62
CA ASP A 12 25.54 3.45 16.60
C ASP A 12 25.39 4.75 15.79
N VAL A 13 24.16 5.08 15.34
CA VAL A 13 23.89 6.35 14.64
C VAL A 13 24.20 7.54 15.53
N LEU A 14 23.67 7.56 16.75
CA LEU A 14 23.82 8.68 17.68
C LEU A 14 25.31 8.97 17.97
N THR A 15 26.09 7.93 18.26
CA THR A 15 27.52 8.07 18.59
C THR A 15 28.40 8.38 17.40
N SER A 16 27.96 8.03 16.17
CA SER A 16 28.70 8.29 14.94
C SER A 16 28.73 9.77 14.53
N SER A 17 27.76 10.57 15.02
CA SER A 17 27.47 11.94 14.57
C SER A 17 27.14 12.06 13.06
N LYS A 18 26.91 10.93 12.36
CA LYS A 18 26.54 10.86 10.93
C LYS A 18 25.05 10.52 10.83
N TRP A 19 24.19 11.51 11.00
CA TRP A 19 22.75 11.32 11.13
C TRP A 19 21.99 11.40 9.81
N GLY A 20 22.64 11.84 8.73
CA GLY A 20 22.09 11.98 7.38
C GLY A 20 22.87 13.00 6.56
N GLY A 21 22.35 13.35 5.38
CA GLY A 21 23.02 14.28 4.48
C GLY A 21 24.16 13.62 3.69
N GLN A 22 25.40 14.05 3.90
CA GLN A 22 26.57 13.48 3.24
C GLN A 22 27.44 12.68 4.23
N PRO A 23 28.09 11.59 3.77
CA PRO A 23 27.92 10.96 2.44
C PRO A 23 26.52 10.36 2.26
N PHE A 24 26.01 10.41 1.02
CA PHE A 24 24.68 9.87 0.68
C PHE A 24 24.82 8.68 -0.27
N PRO A 25 24.08 7.55 -0.06
CA PRO A 25 23.32 7.25 1.16
C PRO A 25 24.25 6.97 2.36
N GLY A 26 23.73 7.19 3.59
CA GLY A 26 24.47 6.88 4.82
C GLY A 26 24.66 5.37 5.04
N LYS A 27 25.38 5.00 6.11
CA LYS A 27 25.77 3.62 6.43
C LYS A 27 24.56 2.67 6.58
N HIS A 28 23.59 3.05 7.43
CA HIS A 28 22.41 2.22 7.71
C HIS A 28 21.45 2.18 6.51
N ALA A 29 21.21 3.32 5.87
CA ALA A 29 20.39 3.40 4.66
C ALA A 29 20.97 2.54 3.51
N SER A 30 22.29 2.60 3.29
CA SER A 30 22.97 1.78 2.27
C SER A 30 22.92 0.28 2.60
N SER A 31 23.19 -0.08 3.86
CA SER A 31 23.13 -1.48 4.30
C SER A 31 21.75 -2.07 4.17
N PHE A 32 20.73 -1.33 4.63
CA PHE A 32 19.33 -1.74 4.50
C PHE A 32 18.92 -1.88 3.03
N ALA A 33 19.22 -0.88 2.18
CA ALA A 33 18.88 -0.90 0.76
C ALA A 33 19.45 -2.14 0.06
N LYS A 34 20.71 -2.52 0.32
CA LYS A 34 21.32 -3.74 -0.22
C LYS A 34 20.59 -5.02 0.20
N LYS A 35 20.26 -5.15 1.49
CA LYS A 35 19.49 -6.29 2.01
C LYS A 35 18.08 -6.32 1.42
N PHE A 36 17.43 -5.18 1.31
CA PHE A 36 16.08 -5.01 0.79
C PHE A 36 15.99 -5.39 -0.69
N ALA A 37 16.94 -4.92 -1.51
CA ALA A 37 17.07 -5.32 -2.91
C ALA A 37 17.17 -6.84 -3.06
N LYS A 38 18.03 -7.49 -2.24
CA LYS A 38 18.16 -8.96 -2.23
C LYS A 38 16.84 -9.67 -1.84
N THR A 39 16.13 -9.15 -0.85
CA THR A 39 14.83 -9.71 -0.38
C THR A 39 13.78 -9.68 -1.49
N HIS A 40 13.82 -8.67 -2.35
CA HIS A 40 12.88 -8.47 -3.45
C HIS A 40 13.42 -8.88 -4.83
N THR A 41 14.58 -9.59 -4.87
CA THR A 41 15.17 -10.13 -6.10
C THR A 41 15.48 -9.09 -7.19
N VAL A 42 15.92 -7.90 -6.76
CA VAL A 42 16.33 -6.81 -7.66
C VAL A 42 17.79 -6.42 -7.46
N LYS A 43 18.35 -5.68 -8.44
CA LYS A 43 19.73 -5.20 -8.40
C LYS A 43 19.89 -3.96 -7.53
N TYR A 44 18.92 -3.04 -7.54
CA TYR A 44 19.04 -1.73 -6.95
C TYR A 44 17.87 -1.41 -6.03
N ALA A 45 18.16 -0.76 -4.90
CA ALA A 45 17.20 -0.16 -4.00
C ALA A 45 17.74 1.16 -3.46
N GLN A 46 16.84 2.12 -3.24
CA GLN A 46 17.14 3.41 -2.65
C GLN A 46 16.10 3.77 -1.60
N CYS A 47 16.55 4.09 -0.39
CA CYS A 47 15.68 4.58 0.67
C CYS A 47 15.27 6.03 0.40
N VAL A 48 14.02 6.34 0.74
CA VAL A 48 13.39 7.67 0.67
C VAL A 48 12.61 7.95 1.95
N ASN A 49 12.22 9.19 2.17
CA ASN A 49 11.59 9.60 3.43
C ASN A 49 10.14 9.15 3.62
N THR A 50 9.41 8.77 2.57
CA THR A 50 8.03 8.23 2.66
C THR A 50 7.69 7.32 1.47
N GLY A 51 6.65 6.48 1.62
CA GLY A 51 6.11 5.69 0.50
C GLY A 51 5.54 6.55 -0.63
N THR A 52 4.88 7.67 -0.29
CA THR A 52 4.34 8.63 -1.26
C THR A 52 5.45 9.21 -2.15
N VAL A 53 6.59 9.57 -1.54
CA VAL A 53 7.77 10.02 -2.29
C VAL A 53 8.40 8.89 -3.10
N ALA A 54 8.33 7.64 -2.63
CA ALA A 54 8.80 6.50 -3.43
C ALA A 54 8.04 6.39 -4.76
N ILE A 55 6.72 6.53 -4.74
CA ILE A 55 5.88 6.54 -5.94
C ILE A 55 6.21 7.76 -6.82
N GLN A 56 6.31 8.95 -6.22
CA GLN A 56 6.64 10.19 -6.94
C GLN A 56 7.98 10.07 -7.66
N ALA A 57 9.01 9.58 -6.99
CA ALA A 57 10.34 9.39 -7.55
C ALA A 57 10.36 8.33 -8.66
N ALA A 58 9.58 7.23 -8.51
CA ALA A 58 9.44 6.21 -9.53
C ALA A 58 8.75 6.75 -10.80
N LEU A 59 7.63 7.47 -10.65
CA LEU A 59 6.94 8.13 -11.77
C LEU A 59 7.85 9.12 -12.49
N LYS A 60 8.59 9.93 -11.75
CA LYS A 60 9.56 10.88 -12.31
C LYS A 60 10.68 10.17 -13.06
N ALA A 61 11.19 9.06 -12.53
CA ALA A 61 12.29 8.29 -13.13
C ALA A 61 11.89 7.65 -14.48
N VAL A 62 10.65 7.18 -14.63
CA VAL A 62 10.15 6.65 -15.91
C VAL A 62 9.75 7.74 -16.90
N GLY A 63 9.81 9.02 -16.49
CA GLY A 63 9.63 10.16 -17.40
C GLY A 63 8.18 10.65 -17.50
N ILE A 64 7.35 10.46 -16.46
CA ILE A 64 6.01 11.07 -16.43
C ILE A 64 6.12 12.60 -16.43
N LEU A 65 5.36 13.22 -17.33
CA LEU A 65 5.32 14.66 -17.58
C LEU A 65 3.91 15.23 -17.31
N PRO A 66 3.81 16.56 -17.13
CA PRO A 66 2.51 17.22 -17.03
C PRO A 66 1.61 16.90 -18.22
N GLY A 67 0.37 16.53 -17.94
CA GLY A 67 -0.63 16.14 -18.95
C GLY A 67 -0.64 14.65 -19.33
N ASP A 68 0.37 13.88 -18.95
CA ASP A 68 0.36 12.42 -19.10
C ASP A 68 -0.71 11.79 -18.21
N GLU A 69 -1.21 10.63 -18.61
CA GLU A 69 -2.19 9.86 -17.83
C GLU A 69 -1.53 8.63 -17.20
N VAL A 70 -1.89 8.36 -15.93
CA VAL A 70 -1.44 7.20 -15.15
C VAL A 70 -2.66 6.43 -14.68
N ILE A 71 -2.80 5.17 -15.13
CA ILE A 71 -3.87 4.27 -14.71
C ILE A 71 -3.56 3.74 -13.31
N ALA A 72 -4.53 3.83 -12.38
CA ALA A 72 -4.44 3.35 -11.01
C ALA A 72 -5.77 2.74 -10.53
N PRO A 73 -5.77 1.83 -9.53
CA PRO A 73 -7.01 1.33 -8.95
C PRO A 73 -7.75 2.45 -8.20
N ALA A 74 -9.08 2.38 -8.23
CA ALA A 74 -9.92 3.30 -7.48
C ALA A 74 -9.93 3.00 -5.97
N TYR A 75 -9.71 1.75 -5.55
CA TYR A 75 -9.69 1.33 -4.14
C TYR A 75 -8.26 1.16 -3.65
N THR A 76 -7.70 2.21 -3.09
CA THR A 76 -6.36 2.28 -2.51
C THR A 76 -6.23 3.47 -1.57
N TRP A 77 -5.06 3.63 -0.95
CA TRP A 77 -4.68 4.83 -0.22
C TRP A 77 -4.44 6.02 -1.17
N GLU A 78 -4.84 7.21 -0.77
CA GLU A 78 -4.69 8.44 -1.57
C GLU A 78 -3.24 8.77 -1.91
N GLY A 79 -2.31 8.36 -1.05
CA GLY A 79 -0.86 8.50 -1.29
C GLY A 79 -0.33 7.70 -2.48
N THR A 80 -1.10 6.75 -3.03
CA THR A 80 -0.79 6.08 -4.31
C THR A 80 -0.97 7.07 -5.47
N VAL A 81 -2.01 7.87 -5.44
CA VAL A 81 -2.49 8.66 -6.58
C VAL A 81 -2.09 10.14 -6.48
N GLY A 82 -1.98 10.68 -5.27
CA GLY A 82 -1.55 12.07 -5.05
C GLY A 82 -0.26 12.46 -5.79
N PRO A 83 0.79 11.62 -5.81
CA PRO A 83 2.01 11.90 -6.58
C PRO A 83 1.79 12.10 -8.07
N VAL A 84 0.76 11.50 -8.67
CA VAL A 84 0.42 11.69 -10.09
C VAL A 84 0.03 13.15 -10.32
N LEU A 85 -0.90 13.67 -9.50
CA LEU A 85 -1.33 15.08 -9.58
C LEU A 85 -0.19 16.05 -9.27
N LEU A 86 0.65 15.74 -8.27
CA LEU A 86 1.79 16.59 -7.90
C LEU A 86 2.85 16.71 -9.01
N LEU A 87 2.93 15.72 -9.91
CA LEU A 87 3.77 15.79 -11.11
C LEU A 87 3.07 16.48 -12.29
N GLY A 88 1.85 16.97 -12.10
CA GLY A 88 1.03 17.57 -13.16
C GLY A 88 0.44 16.54 -14.12
N ALA A 89 0.46 15.27 -13.80
CA ALA A 89 -0.18 14.20 -14.57
C ALA A 89 -1.62 13.97 -14.11
N VAL A 90 -2.37 13.19 -14.87
CA VAL A 90 -3.79 12.92 -14.64
C VAL A 90 -3.96 11.47 -14.20
N PRO A 91 -4.49 11.19 -13.00
CA PRO A 91 -4.84 9.84 -12.61
C PRO A 91 -6.09 9.36 -13.38
N VAL A 92 -6.02 8.15 -13.91
CA VAL A 92 -7.13 7.47 -14.56
C VAL A 92 -7.54 6.30 -13.68
N PHE A 93 -8.69 6.43 -13.04
CA PHE A 93 -9.17 5.38 -12.13
C PHE A 93 -9.81 4.24 -12.89
N VAL A 94 -9.42 3.01 -12.53
CA VAL A 94 -9.99 1.76 -13.01
C VAL A 94 -10.46 0.97 -11.81
N ASP A 95 -11.56 0.25 -11.97
CA ASP A 95 -12.16 -0.54 -10.90
C ASP A 95 -11.28 -1.73 -10.49
N VAL A 96 -11.61 -2.33 -9.38
CA VAL A 96 -10.88 -3.48 -8.84
C VAL A 96 -11.58 -4.79 -9.17
N ASP A 97 -10.80 -5.86 -9.25
CA ASP A 97 -11.31 -7.21 -9.32
C ASP A 97 -11.97 -7.59 -7.98
N PRO A 98 -13.26 -8.01 -7.98
CA PRO A 98 -13.98 -8.31 -6.75
C PRO A 98 -13.39 -9.47 -5.94
N ASP A 99 -12.63 -10.36 -6.57
CA ASP A 99 -12.02 -11.52 -5.91
C ASP A 99 -10.76 -11.14 -5.12
N THR A 100 -10.08 -10.05 -5.50
CA THR A 100 -8.76 -9.68 -4.95
C THR A 100 -8.70 -8.27 -4.38
N TYR A 101 -9.60 -7.39 -4.78
CA TYR A 101 -9.60 -5.93 -4.55
C TYR A 101 -8.37 -5.21 -5.12
N CYS A 102 -7.59 -5.87 -5.97
CA CYS A 102 -6.53 -5.25 -6.76
C CYS A 102 -7.08 -4.74 -8.09
N LEU A 103 -6.31 -3.89 -8.78
CA LEU A 103 -6.65 -3.36 -10.11
C LEU A 103 -7.14 -4.46 -11.05
N ASP A 104 -8.36 -4.34 -11.61
CA ASP A 104 -8.86 -5.32 -12.58
C ASP A 104 -8.16 -5.12 -13.94
N ALA A 105 -7.26 -6.04 -14.24
CA ALA A 105 -6.49 -6.01 -15.47
C ALA A 105 -7.35 -6.06 -16.74
N LYS A 106 -8.55 -6.66 -16.69
CA LYS A 106 -9.48 -6.75 -17.83
C LYS A 106 -10.07 -5.39 -18.24
N LEU A 107 -10.06 -4.43 -17.33
CA LEU A 107 -10.60 -3.09 -17.56
C LEU A 107 -9.53 -2.09 -18.04
N ILE A 108 -8.24 -2.41 -17.92
CA ILE A 108 -7.13 -1.49 -18.21
C ILE A 108 -7.16 -1.05 -19.68
N GLU A 109 -7.29 -1.96 -20.64
CA GLU A 109 -7.22 -1.61 -22.08
C GLU A 109 -8.27 -0.59 -22.50
N LYS A 110 -9.47 -0.61 -21.86
CA LYS A 110 -10.56 0.35 -22.15
C LYS A 110 -10.24 1.75 -21.61
N ALA A 111 -9.35 1.87 -20.63
CA ALA A 111 -8.96 3.12 -20.00
C ALA A 111 -7.74 3.77 -20.70
N ILE A 112 -7.09 3.07 -21.63
CA ILE A 112 -5.90 3.57 -22.34
C ILE A 112 -6.30 4.63 -23.37
N THR A 113 -5.63 5.78 -23.31
CA THR A 113 -5.69 6.85 -24.30
C THR A 113 -4.30 7.12 -24.89
N PRO A 114 -4.15 7.95 -25.91
CA PRO A 114 -2.84 8.38 -26.41
C PRO A 114 -1.97 9.10 -25.37
N LYS A 115 -2.57 9.63 -24.30
CA LYS A 115 -1.89 10.29 -23.18
C LYS A 115 -1.45 9.33 -22.09
N THR A 116 -1.95 8.10 -22.07
CA THR A 116 -1.57 7.10 -21.06
C THR A 116 -0.09 6.73 -21.22
N LYS A 117 0.68 6.83 -20.13
CA LYS A 117 2.11 6.54 -20.08
C LYS A 117 2.49 5.47 -19.09
N ALA A 118 1.69 5.28 -18.04
CA ALA A 118 2.00 4.30 -17.02
C ALA A 118 0.75 3.63 -16.44
N ILE A 119 0.97 2.44 -15.88
CA ILE A 119 0.04 1.70 -15.02
C ILE A 119 0.69 1.63 -13.65
N LEU A 120 -0.08 1.95 -12.60
CA LEU A 120 0.33 1.95 -11.20
C LEU A 120 -0.53 0.94 -10.42
N PRO A 121 -0.28 -0.39 -10.57
CA PRO A 121 -0.98 -1.41 -9.80
C PRO A 121 -0.61 -1.34 -8.33
N VAL A 122 -1.57 -1.66 -7.46
CA VAL A 122 -1.38 -1.78 -6.02
C VAL A 122 -1.53 -3.25 -5.62
N HIS A 123 -0.56 -3.77 -4.88
CA HIS A 123 -0.68 -5.06 -4.21
C HIS A 123 -1.37 -4.84 -2.87
N LEU A 124 -2.64 -5.23 -2.76
CA LEU A 124 -3.49 -4.82 -1.65
C LEU A 124 -3.66 -5.92 -0.59
N GLY A 125 -3.57 -5.56 0.69
CA GLY A 125 -3.74 -6.49 1.80
C GLY A 125 -2.69 -7.58 1.79
N MET A 126 -3.04 -8.76 1.32
CA MET A 126 -2.14 -9.89 1.09
C MET A 126 -2.30 -10.48 -0.33
N ARG A 127 -2.92 -9.70 -1.24
CA ARG A 127 -3.14 -10.06 -2.64
C ARG A 127 -2.21 -9.27 -3.54
N PHE A 128 -1.98 -9.82 -4.72
CA PHE A 128 -1.23 -9.16 -5.79
C PHE A 128 -2.19 -8.80 -6.92
N ALA A 129 -1.96 -7.66 -7.56
CA ALA A 129 -2.53 -7.38 -8.85
C ALA A 129 -2.07 -8.45 -9.87
N ASP A 130 -2.87 -8.74 -10.88
CA ASP A 130 -2.50 -9.72 -11.91
C ASP A 130 -1.36 -9.20 -12.78
N MET A 131 -0.13 -9.39 -12.28
CA MET A 131 1.07 -8.88 -12.93
C MET A 131 1.32 -9.49 -14.29
N ASP A 132 0.89 -10.74 -14.53
CA ASP A 132 1.08 -11.36 -15.85
C ASP A 132 0.28 -10.59 -16.91
N GLU A 133 -0.99 -10.31 -16.62
CA GLU A 133 -1.86 -9.61 -17.56
C GLU A 133 -1.52 -8.12 -17.67
N ILE A 134 -1.21 -7.46 -16.54
CA ILE A 134 -0.80 -6.05 -16.53
C ILE A 134 0.46 -5.84 -17.39
N LEU A 135 1.47 -6.72 -17.23
CA LEU A 135 2.70 -6.63 -18.01
C LEU A 135 2.48 -6.93 -19.50
N ARG A 136 1.58 -7.86 -19.84
CA ARG A 136 1.17 -8.13 -21.22
C ARG A 136 0.55 -6.89 -21.88
N ILE A 137 -0.37 -6.23 -21.16
CA ILE A 137 -1.01 -4.99 -21.63
C ILE A 137 0.01 -3.87 -21.77
N ALA A 138 0.85 -3.68 -20.73
CA ALA A 138 1.88 -2.65 -20.73
C ALA A 138 2.85 -2.80 -21.91
N ALA A 139 3.29 -4.03 -22.21
CA ALA A 139 4.16 -4.31 -23.35
C ALA A 139 3.47 -4.00 -24.69
N LYS A 140 2.20 -4.40 -24.87
CA LYS A 140 1.40 -4.14 -26.07
C LYS A 140 1.26 -2.65 -26.35
N HIS A 141 1.04 -1.85 -25.31
CA HIS A 141 0.79 -0.40 -25.43
C HIS A 141 2.01 0.47 -25.12
N LYS A 142 3.19 -0.14 -24.88
CA LYS A 142 4.45 0.55 -24.53
C LYS A 142 4.33 1.43 -23.28
N LEU A 143 3.56 0.99 -22.30
CA LEU A 143 3.35 1.66 -21.03
C LEU A 143 4.39 1.25 -20.00
N LYS A 144 4.69 2.14 -19.05
CA LYS A 144 5.51 1.85 -17.87
C LYS A 144 4.68 1.23 -16.76
N VAL A 145 5.30 0.41 -15.92
CA VAL A 145 4.63 -0.22 -14.77
C VAL A 145 5.39 0.11 -13.50
N ILE A 146 4.72 0.80 -12.58
CA ILE A 146 5.22 1.09 -11.24
C ILE A 146 4.37 0.32 -10.24
N GLU A 147 4.96 -0.64 -9.52
CA GLU A 147 4.24 -1.42 -8.52
C GLU A 147 4.18 -0.64 -7.20
N ASP A 148 2.98 -0.31 -6.70
CA ASP A 148 2.81 0.10 -5.30
C ASP A 148 2.82 -1.14 -4.41
N CYS A 149 3.90 -1.30 -3.69
CA CYS A 149 4.21 -2.44 -2.83
C CYS A 149 4.11 -2.09 -1.34
N ALA A 150 3.41 -1.00 -0.97
CA ALA A 150 3.30 -0.57 0.41
C ALA A 150 2.69 -1.62 1.36
N HIS A 151 2.01 -2.65 0.83
CA HIS A 151 1.49 -3.80 1.57
C HIS A 151 2.23 -5.12 1.24
N ALA A 152 3.28 -5.09 0.41
CA ALA A 152 3.83 -6.30 -0.20
C ALA A 152 5.27 -6.64 0.23
N HIS A 153 5.70 -6.18 1.42
CA HIS A 153 7.05 -6.44 1.94
C HIS A 153 7.36 -7.93 2.03
N GLY A 154 8.36 -8.35 1.28
CA GLY A 154 8.81 -9.75 1.21
C GLY A 154 7.87 -10.69 0.47
N GLY A 155 6.76 -10.20 -0.09
CA GLY A 155 5.86 -10.99 -0.93
C GLY A 155 6.48 -11.42 -2.26
N MET A 156 5.96 -12.50 -2.86
CA MET A 156 6.46 -13.02 -4.14
C MET A 156 5.33 -13.51 -5.05
N TRP A 157 5.45 -13.20 -6.33
CA TRP A 157 4.65 -13.66 -7.44
C TRP A 157 5.47 -14.53 -8.36
N LYS A 158 5.13 -15.84 -8.50
CA LYS A 158 5.90 -16.80 -9.29
C LYS A 158 7.41 -16.77 -8.99
N GLY A 159 7.77 -16.64 -7.70
CA GLY A 159 9.16 -16.58 -7.26
C GLY A 159 9.87 -15.23 -7.46
N LYS A 160 9.23 -14.23 -8.07
CA LYS A 160 9.75 -12.86 -8.19
C LYS A 160 9.23 -12.00 -7.03
N GLY A 161 10.10 -11.21 -6.43
CA GLY A 161 9.72 -10.31 -5.33
C GLY A 161 8.76 -9.22 -5.79
N ALA A 162 7.82 -8.82 -4.93
CA ALA A 162 6.99 -7.64 -5.19
C ALA A 162 7.87 -6.44 -5.53
N GLY A 163 7.46 -5.65 -6.52
CA GLY A 163 8.20 -4.48 -7.01
C GLY A 163 9.33 -4.80 -7.99
N SER A 164 9.57 -6.11 -8.31
CA SER A 164 10.62 -6.53 -9.24
C SER A 164 10.11 -6.87 -10.63
N MET A 165 8.82 -6.84 -10.84
CA MET A 165 8.18 -7.32 -12.06
C MET A 165 7.97 -6.20 -13.08
N GLY A 166 7.56 -5.01 -12.61
CA GLY A 166 7.45 -3.81 -13.41
C GLY A 166 8.78 -3.09 -13.65
N ASP A 167 8.71 -1.82 -14.09
CA ASP A 167 9.90 -0.97 -14.27
C ASP A 167 10.50 -0.57 -12.91
N LEU A 168 9.65 -0.20 -11.92
CA LEU A 168 10.05 0.11 -10.54
C LEU A 168 9.00 -0.38 -9.54
N GLY A 169 9.45 -0.61 -8.31
CA GLY A 169 8.58 -0.87 -7.15
C GLY A 169 8.76 0.21 -6.08
N ALA A 170 7.66 0.64 -5.47
CA ALA A 170 7.62 1.63 -4.40
C ALA A 170 7.10 1.00 -3.11
N PHE A 171 7.79 1.27 -1.99
CA PHE A 171 7.47 0.74 -0.66
C PHE A 171 7.32 1.84 0.37
N SER A 172 6.52 1.57 1.39
CA SER A 172 6.34 2.44 2.57
C SER A 172 6.84 1.76 3.82
N PHE A 173 7.47 2.51 4.73
CA PHE A 173 7.87 2.09 6.06
C PHE A 173 7.18 2.92 7.14
N GLN A 174 5.97 3.42 6.83
CA GLN A 174 5.11 4.09 7.79
C GLN A 174 4.73 3.14 8.94
N SER A 175 4.35 3.67 10.10
CA SER A 175 4.18 2.95 11.37
C SER A 175 3.30 1.69 11.31
N SER A 176 2.30 1.65 10.42
CA SER A 176 1.41 0.50 10.27
C SER A 176 1.96 -0.64 9.40
N LYS A 177 3.10 -0.46 8.71
CA LYS A 177 3.61 -1.43 7.72
C LYS A 177 4.25 -2.66 8.37
N LEU A 178 4.43 -3.73 7.58
CA LEU A 178 5.03 -5.01 8.04
C LEU A 178 6.44 -4.84 8.61
N ILE A 179 7.20 -3.90 8.07
CA ILE A 179 8.42 -3.34 8.64
C ILE A 179 8.29 -1.82 8.65
N THR A 180 8.73 -1.17 9.70
CA THR A 180 8.51 0.27 9.90
C THR A 180 9.70 0.99 10.52
N SER A 181 9.83 2.27 10.22
CA SER A 181 10.72 3.21 10.88
C SER A 181 9.98 4.47 11.37
N GLY A 182 8.65 4.32 11.61
CA GLY A 182 7.74 5.45 11.85
C GLY A 182 7.32 6.08 10.54
N GLU A 183 8.24 6.70 9.83
CA GLU A 183 8.10 7.14 8.46
C GLU A 183 9.31 6.69 7.62
N GLY A 184 9.09 6.44 6.34
CA GLY A 184 10.10 6.00 5.39
C GLY A 184 9.51 5.37 4.15
N GLY A 185 10.37 5.08 3.17
CA GLY A 185 10.04 4.37 1.96
C GLY A 185 11.27 3.86 1.23
N ALA A 186 11.04 3.11 0.17
CA ALA A 186 12.09 2.68 -0.75
C ALA A 186 11.59 2.58 -2.18
N VAL A 187 12.47 2.86 -3.12
CA VAL A 187 12.29 2.54 -4.55
C VAL A 187 13.23 1.41 -4.91
N ILE A 188 12.75 0.42 -5.66
CA ILE A 188 13.56 -0.70 -6.15
C ILE A 188 13.42 -0.85 -7.66
N THR A 189 14.47 -1.34 -8.33
CA THR A 189 14.45 -1.61 -9.77
C THR A 189 15.62 -2.49 -10.21
N ASN A 190 15.53 -3.07 -11.40
CA ASN A 190 16.64 -3.75 -12.07
C ASN A 190 17.36 -2.83 -13.08
N ASN A 191 16.86 -1.62 -13.33
CA ASN A 191 17.39 -0.67 -14.30
C ASN A 191 18.27 0.39 -13.59
N LEU A 192 19.56 0.45 -13.96
CA LEU A 192 20.50 1.38 -13.38
C LEU A 192 20.14 2.84 -13.70
N GLU A 193 19.72 3.13 -14.94
CA GLU A 193 19.35 4.47 -15.35
C GLU A 193 18.18 5.03 -14.53
N TYR A 194 17.17 4.19 -14.26
CA TYR A 194 16.06 4.59 -13.40
C TYR A 194 16.52 4.83 -11.97
N MET A 195 17.42 4.00 -11.44
CA MET A 195 17.95 4.18 -10.10
C MET A 195 18.76 5.47 -9.97
N GLU A 196 19.57 5.81 -10.95
CA GLU A 196 20.32 7.08 -10.98
C GLU A 196 19.39 8.30 -11.03
N LYS A 197 18.30 8.23 -11.81
CA LYS A 197 17.26 9.27 -11.84
C LYS A 197 16.56 9.42 -10.48
N VAL A 198 16.20 8.30 -9.83
CA VAL A 198 15.64 8.30 -8.47
C VAL A 198 16.60 8.97 -7.50
N GLN A 199 17.86 8.54 -7.49
CA GLN A 199 18.90 9.10 -6.59
C GLN A 199 19.09 10.61 -6.80
N SER A 200 19.16 11.04 -8.05
CA SER A 200 19.28 12.47 -8.38
C SER A 200 18.05 13.25 -7.88
N TYR A 201 16.84 12.74 -8.15
CA TYR A 201 15.59 13.41 -7.79
C TYR A 201 15.44 13.62 -6.28
N ILE A 202 15.77 12.61 -5.47
CA ILE A 202 15.63 12.67 -4.01
C ILE A 202 16.79 13.33 -3.29
N ASN A 203 17.90 13.58 -3.99
CA ASN A 203 19.13 14.17 -3.43
C ASN A 203 19.41 15.58 -4.00
N ALA A 204 18.38 16.41 -4.08
CA ALA A 204 18.44 17.78 -4.57
C ALA A 204 18.96 17.91 -6.01
N GLY A 205 18.76 16.90 -6.85
CA GLY A 205 19.16 16.91 -8.27
C GLY A 205 20.61 16.55 -8.56
N ARG A 206 21.42 16.16 -7.56
CA ARG A 206 22.85 15.87 -7.73
C ARG A 206 23.11 14.71 -8.68
N ALA A 207 24.16 14.84 -9.50
CA ALA A 207 24.48 13.87 -10.56
C ALA A 207 24.98 12.53 -10.01
N SER A 208 25.78 12.55 -8.93
CA SER A 208 26.29 11.37 -8.23
C SER A 208 26.60 11.70 -6.79
N VAL A 209 26.92 10.67 -6.00
CA VAL A 209 27.34 10.81 -4.60
C VAL A 209 28.65 11.58 -4.45
N THR A 210 29.52 11.50 -5.47
CA THR A 210 30.86 12.12 -5.49
C THR A 210 30.89 13.50 -6.11
N ASP A 211 29.83 13.87 -6.84
CA ASP A 211 29.75 15.15 -7.55
C ASP A 211 28.74 16.08 -6.89
N GLU A 212 29.12 16.69 -5.78
CA GLU A 212 28.25 17.48 -4.92
C GLU A 212 27.72 18.77 -5.56
N PHE A 213 28.39 19.28 -6.57
CA PHE A 213 28.11 20.59 -7.16
C PHE A 213 27.47 20.55 -8.54
N HIS A 214 27.39 19.38 -9.18
CA HIS A 214 26.72 19.23 -10.47
C HIS A 214 25.34 18.62 -10.32
N HIS A 215 24.32 19.33 -10.80
CA HIS A 215 22.94 18.92 -10.77
C HIS A 215 22.47 18.55 -12.18
N ARG A 216 21.86 17.36 -12.34
CA ARG A 216 21.31 16.91 -13.64
C ARG A 216 19.86 17.30 -13.84
N ILE A 217 19.11 17.43 -12.77
CA ILE A 217 17.67 17.72 -12.79
C ILE A 217 17.31 18.61 -11.60
N ILE A 218 16.15 19.24 -11.66
CA ILE A 218 15.52 19.81 -10.46
C ILE A 218 15.04 18.65 -9.60
N GLY A 219 15.55 18.57 -8.39
CA GLY A 219 15.22 17.53 -7.40
C GLY A 219 14.93 18.13 -6.03
N PHE A 220 14.58 17.27 -5.10
CA PHE A 220 14.19 17.64 -3.74
C PHE A 220 15.05 16.93 -2.70
N ASN A 221 14.98 17.39 -1.45
CA ASN A 221 15.58 16.69 -0.33
C ASN A 221 14.58 15.69 0.27
N TYR A 222 14.57 14.48 -0.31
CA TYR A 222 13.70 13.39 0.10
C TYR A 222 14.48 12.19 0.67
N ARG A 223 15.70 12.45 1.16
CA ARG A 223 16.57 11.43 1.77
C ARG A 223 15.96 10.87 3.05
N LEU A 224 16.08 9.56 3.26
CA LEU A 224 15.81 8.93 4.56
C LEU A 224 16.94 9.27 5.53
N GLY A 225 16.60 9.65 6.76
CA GLY A 225 17.59 9.85 7.83
C GLY A 225 18.16 8.52 8.35
N GLU A 226 19.37 8.56 8.91
CA GLU A 226 20.06 7.37 9.42
C GLU A 226 19.37 6.76 10.65
N PHE A 227 18.67 7.54 11.47
CA PHE A 227 17.90 7.02 12.60
C PHE A 227 16.77 6.09 12.14
N GLN A 228 16.01 6.51 11.13
CA GLN A 228 14.97 5.69 10.53
C GLN A 228 15.57 4.45 9.84
N ALA A 229 16.65 4.64 9.08
CA ALA A 229 17.32 3.55 8.38
C ALA A 229 17.87 2.49 9.33
N ALA A 230 18.39 2.89 10.49
CA ALA A 230 18.91 1.99 11.51
C ALA A 230 17.84 1.05 12.08
N VAL A 231 16.61 1.56 12.26
CA VAL A 231 15.47 0.76 12.75
C VAL A 231 15.06 -0.30 11.73
N LEU A 232 15.16 -0.02 10.44
CA LEU A 232 14.68 -0.92 9.37
C LEU A 232 15.52 -2.21 9.24
N GLY A 233 16.82 -2.15 9.50
CA GLY A 233 17.71 -3.32 9.37
C GLY A 233 17.25 -4.53 10.20
N PRO A 234 17.15 -4.40 11.54
CA PRO A 234 16.65 -5.46 12.40
C PRO A 234 15.23 -5.93 12.08
N GLN A 235 14.35 -5.03 11.67
CA GLN A 235 12.99 -5.38 11.28
C GLN A 235 12.95 -6.25 10.01
N LEU A 236 13.80 -5.94 9.03
CA LEU A 236 13.92 -6.77 7.82
C LEU A 236 14.43 -8.17 8.16
N ASP A 237 15.37 -8.30 9.09
CA ASP A 237 15.90 -9.59 9.53
C ASP A 237 14.82 -10.46 10.21
N ARG A 238 13.85 -9.85 10.90
CA ARG A 238 12.71 -10.57 11.55
C ARG A 238 11.55 -10.83 10.60
N LEU A 239 11.43 -10.10 9.50
CA LEU A 239 10.29 -10.16 8.58
C LEU A 239 9.94 -11.60 8.12
N PRO A 240 10.89 -12.45 7.69
CA PRO A 240 10.55 -13.79 7.20
C PRO A 240 9.88 -14.67 8.27
N LYS A 241 10.38 -14.64 9.52
CA LYS A 241 9.83 -15.40 10.64
C LYS A 241 8.43 -14.90 11.00
N GLN A 242 8.26 -13.59 11.10
CA GLN A 242 6.99 -12.97 11.44
C GLN A 242 5.95 -13.16 10.34
N SER A 243 6.32 -13.03 9.06
CA SER A 243 5.41 -13.27 7.93
C SER A 243 4.93 -14.71 7.88
N LYS A 244 5.82 -15.69 8.14
CA LYS A 244 5.44 -17.11 8.20
C LYS A 244 4.44 -17.39 9.32
N LEU A 245 4.60 -16.73 10.49
CA LEU A 245 3.66 -16.89 11.62
C LEU A 245 2.30 -16.28 11.27
N ARG A 246 2.28 -15.03 10.76
CA ARG A 246 1.04 -14.38 10.33
C ARG A 246 0.31 -15.20 9.27
N ASP A 247 1.03 -15.69 8.28
CA ASP A 247 0.48 -16.48 7.17
C ASP A 247 -0.16 -17.78 7.69
N LYS A 248 0.52 -18.47 8.60
CA LYS A 248 -0.02 -19.67 9.26
C LYS A 248 -1.31 -19.36 10.04
N ASN A 249 -1.31 -18.27 10.81
CA ASN A 249 -2.45 -17.88 11.64
C ASN A 249 -3.63 -17.40 10.78
N MET A 250 -3.38 -16.64 9.71
CA MET A 250 -4.42 -16.25 8.74
C MET A 250 -5.03 -17.46 8.03
N ALA A 251 -4.20 -18.40 7.58
CA ALA A 251 -4.69 -19.65 6.98
C ALA A 251 -5.48 -20.53 7.98
N TYR A 252 -5.14 -20.46 9.27
CA TYR A 252 -5.90 -21.13 10.31
C TYR A 252 -7.28 -20.49 10.50
N LEU A 253 -7.37 -19.15 10.54
CA LEU A 253 -8.64 -18.42 10.58
C LEU A 253 -9.49 -18.71 9.33
N GLU A 254 -8.90 -18.72 8.14
CA GLU A 254 -9.58 -19.07 6.88
C GLU A 254 -10.31 -20.42 6.96
N LYS A 255 -9.69 -21.42 7.61
CA LYS A 255 -10.32 -22.74 7.78
C LYS A 255 -11.52 -22.71 8.72
N GLN A 256 -11.44 -21.93 9.79
CA GLN A 256 -12.53 -21.82 10.79
C GLN A 256 -13.73 -21.06 10.21
N LEU A 257 -13.50 -20.07 9.37
CA LEU A 257 -14.55 -19.25 8.77
C LEU A 257 -15.13 -19.82 7.47
N LYS A 258 -14.56 -20.93 6.97
CA LYS A 258 -15.02 -21.52 5.71
C LYS A 258 -16.45 -22.03 5.80
N GLY A 259 -17.33 -21.50 4.94
CA GLY A 259 -18.75 -21.88 4.91
C GLY A 259 -19.62 -21.16 5.94
N THR A 260 -19.08 -20.20 6.67
CA THR A 260 -19.86 -19.34 7.59
C THR A 260 -20.77 -18.43 6.77
N PRO A 261 -22.10 -18.47 6.96
CA PRO A 261 -23.02 -17.58 6.25
C PRO A 261 -22.67 -16.11 6.47
N GLY A 262 -22.78 -15.29 5.43
CA GLY A 262 -22.46 -13.87 5.48
C GLY A 262 -20.97 -13.53 5.43
N ILE A 263 -20.07 -14.55 5.45
CA ILE A 263 -18.62 -14.34 5.40
C ILE A 263 -18.04 -14.94 4.12
N GLY A 264 -17.33 -14.11 3.37
CA GLY A 264 -16.53 -14.51 2.22
C GLY A 264 -15.03 -14.27 2.45
N LEU A 265 -14.23 -14.94 1.64
CA LEU A 265 -12.78 -14.79 1.64
C LEU A 265 -12.32 -14.26 0.29
N LEU A 266 -11.29 -13.43 0.28
CA LEU A 266 -10.63 -13.07 -0.97
C LEU A 266 -10.03 -14.33 -1.61
N LYS A 267 -10.19 -14.45 -2.93
CA LYS A 267 -9.77 -15.64 -3.67
C LYS A 267 -8.26 -15.87 -3.59
N PRO A 268 -7.80 -17.07 -3.23
CA PRO A 268 -6.40 -17.39 -3.28
C PRO A 268 -5.90 -17.49 -4.72
N ASP A 269 -4.67 -17.04 -4.96
CA ASP A 269 -4.02 -17.16 -6.27
C ASP A 269 -2.73 -17.98 -6.12
N PRO A 270 -2.60 -19.14 -6.79
CA PRO A 270 -1.43 -20.00 -6.69
C PRO A 270 -0.16 -19.35 -7.27
N ARG A 271 -0.28 -18.27 -8.04
CA ARG A 271 0.86 -17.50 -8.54
C ARG A 271 1.55 -16.71 -7.43
N ILE A 272 0.86 -16.46 -6.30
CA ILE A 272 1.44 -15.86 -5.09
C ILE A 272 2.22 -16.95 -4.36
N THR A 273 3.52 -17.07 -4.63
CA THR A 273 4.38 -18.09 -4.05
C THR A 273 4.85 -17.78 -2.63
N ARG A 274 4.72 -16.50 -2.20
CA ARG A 274 4.89 -16.06 -0.82
C ARG A 274 3.98 -14.86 -0.56
N ARG A 275 3.06 -14.99 0.38
CA ARG A 275 2.18 -13.89 0.79
C ARG A 275 2.95 -12.82 1.58
N ALA A 276 2.52 -11.56 1.46
CA ALA A 276 2.90 -10.46 2.35
C ALA A 276 1.70 -10.17 3.26
N PRO A 277 1.64 -10.71 4.47
CA PRO A 277 0.44 -10.72 5.30
C PRO A 277 0.28 -9.38 6.03
N TYR A 278 0.01 -8.30 5.29
CA TYR A 278 -0.18 -6.95 5.83
C TYR A 278 -1.58 -6.74 6.40
N GLY A 279 -2.62 -7.11 5.67
CA GLY A 279 -4.00 -6.97 6.09
C GLY A 279 -4.81 -8.20 5.70
N TYR A 280 -5.51 -8.78 6.66
CA TYR A 280 -6.46 -9.85 6.41
C TYR A 280 -7.82 -9.23 6.13
N VAL A 281 -8.40 -9.53 4.97
CA VAL A 281 -9.65 -8.94 4.53
C VAL A 281 -10.70 -10.03 4.42
N LEU A 282 -11.79 -9.87 5.17
CA LEU A 282 -13.02 -10.63 5.00
C LEU A 282 -13.97 -9.85 4.10
N LYS A 283 -14.80 -10.57 3.35
CA LYS A 283 -15.99 -10.06 2.68
C LYS A 283 -17.20 -10.34 3.57
N TYR A 284 -18.01 -9.32 3.78
CA TYR A 284 -19.25 -9.43 4.51
C TYR A 284 -20.44 -9.31 3.54
N PHE A 285 -21.39 -10.24 3.61
CA PHE A 285 -22.57 -10.28 2.76
C PHE A 285 -23.83 -10.08 3.60
N SER A 286 -24.33 -8.85 3.64
CA SER A 286 -25.49 -8.48 4.46
C SER A 286 -26.76 -9.23 4.08
N ASP A 287 -26.97 -9.53 2.80
CA ASP A 287 -28.09 -10.29 2.25
C ASP A 287 -28.18 -11.74 2.78
N GLN A 288 -27.05 -12.30 3.22
CA GLN A 288 -26.99 -13.63 3.84
C GLN A 288 -27.18 -13.60 5.36
N VAL A 289 -27.23 -12.41 5.97
CA VAL A 289 -27.32 -12.20 7.42
C VAL A 289 -28.41 -11.15 7.73
N LYS A 290 -29.59 -11.36 7.19
CA LYS A 290 -30.81 -10.59 7.48
C LYS A 290 -30.68 -9.08 7.20
N ASP A 291 -29.92 -8.71 6.18
CA ASP A 291 -29.67 -7.34 5.75
C ASP A 291 -29.09 -6.42 6.84
N ILE A 292 -28.35 -6.99 7.80
CA ILE A 292 -27.63 -6.20 8.80
C ILE A 292 -26.47 -5.48 8.13
N PRO A 293 -26.38 -4.14 8.25
CA PRO A 293 -25.28 -3.38 7.63
C PRO A 293 -23.89 -3.81 8.13
N ARG A 294 -22.89 -3.83 7.25
CA ARG A 294 -21.49 -4.11 7.63
C ARG A 294 -21.00 -3.23 8.79
N ALA A 295 -21.37 -1.94 8.82
CA ALA A 295 -21.00 -1.03 9.89
C ALA A 295 -21.47 -1.52 11.28
N ALA A 296 -22.67 -2.09 11.36
CA ALA A 296 -23.18 -2.66 12.59
C ALA A 296 -22.43 -3.95 12.98
N PHE A 297 -22.12 -4.82 12.01
CA PHE A 297 -21.30 -6.00 12.22
C PHE A 297 -19.88 -5.64 12.73
N VAL A 298 -19.23 -4.66 12.11
CA VAL A 298 -17.91 -4.16 12.55
C VAL A 298 -17.99 -3.58 13.96
N ALA A 299 -19.01 -2.78 14.28
CA ALA A 299 -19.21 -2.24 15.62
C ALA A 299 -19.38 -3.35 16.67
N ALA A 300 -20.16 -4.39 16.35
CA ALA A 300 -20.34 -5.55 17.22
C ALA A 300 -19.03 -6.30 17.47
N LEU A 301 -18.23 -6.56 16.42
CA LEU A 301 -16.90 -7.18 16.58
C LEU A 301 -15.99 -6.34 17.45
N GLN A 302 -16.04 -5.01 17.31
CA GLN A 302 -15.25 -4.12 18.15
C GLN A 302 -15.69 -4.14 19.62
N LEU A 303 -16.97 -4.31 19.91
CA LEU A 303 -17.50 -4.50 21.27
C LEU A 303 -17.03 -5.82 21.86
N GLU A 304 -16.91 -6.88 21.06
CA GLU A 304 -16.30 -8.16 21.46
C GLU A 304 -14.76 -8.07 21.64
N GLY A 305 -14.17 -6.90 21.48
CA GLY A 305 -12.73 -6.68 21.66
C GLY A 305 -11.89 -7.05 20.44
N ILE A 306 -12.49 -7.29 19.27
CA ILE A 306 -11.80 -7.62 18.03
C ILE A 306 -11.55 -6.34 17.23
N PRO A 307 -10.31 -5.82 17.16
CA PRO A 307 -10.01 -4.62 16.38
C PRO A 307 -10.08 -4.90 14.88
N CYS A 308 -11.08 -4.32 14.23
CA CYS A 308 -11.28 -4.41 12.78
C CYS A 308 -11.79 -3.07 12.25
N ASP A 309 -11.71 -2.89 10.93
CA ASP A 309 -12.15 -1.68 10.25
C ASP A 309 -13.02 -2.05 9.04
N GLY A 310 -14.17 -1.39 8.88
CA GLY A 310 -15.04 -1.52 7.72
C GLY A 310 -14.75 -0.48 6.63
N LEU A 311 -14.22 0.70 7.00
CA LEU A 311 -13.93 1.77 6.06
C LEU A 311 -12.42 2.07 5.99
N PHE A 312 -11.61 1.02 5.78
CA PHE A 312 -10.14 1.15 5.74
C PHE A 312 -9.67 2.03 4.56
N TYR A 313 -10.33 1.93 3.42
CA TYR A 313 -10.19 2.83 2.27
C TYR A 313 -11.56 3.19 1.71
N GLU A 314 -11.68 4.43 1.22
CA GLU A 314 -12.73 4.83 0.30
C GLU A 314 -12.22 4.75 -1.14
N PRO A 315 -13.11 4.71 -2.16
CA PRO A 315 -12.67 4.96 -3.53
C PRO A 315 -12.01 6.34 -3.60
N VAL A 316 -10.76 6.41 -4.08
CA VAL A 316 -9.93 7.64 -4.01
C VAL A 316 -10.68 8.86 -4.55
N TYR A 317 -11.39 8.71 -5.66
CA TYR A 317 -12.13 9.81 -6.27
C TYR A 317 -13.35 10.30 -5.44
N LYS A 318 -13.76 9.54 -4.41
CA LYS A 318 -14.84 9.93 -3.46
C LYS A 318 -14.30 10.35 -2.09
N SER A 319 -13.05 9.99 -1.79
CA SER A 319 -12.46 10.21 -0.47
C SER A 319 -12.37 11.69 -0.12
N SER A 320 -12.68 12.00 1.13
CA SER A 320 -12.47 13.33 1.69
C SER A 320 -10.99 13.69 1.85
N LEU A 321 -10.11 12.67 1.89
CA LEU A 321 -8.66 12.84 1.94
C LEU A 321 -8.05 13.15 0.56
N PHE A 322 -8.86 13.14 -0.50
CA PHE A 322 -8.46 13.49 -1.87
C PHE A 322 -9.35 14.62 -2.42
N PRO A 323 -9.37 15.80 -1.77
CA PRO A 323 -10.25 16.91 -2.12
C PRO A 323 -9.73 17.69 -3.33
N VAL A 324 -9.69 17.04 -4.51
CA VAL A 324 -9.13 17.63 -5.72
C VAL A 324 -10.06 18.68 -6.29
N ASN A 325 -9.61 19.95 -6.29
CA ASN A 325 -10.24 21.02 -7.05
C ASN A 325 -9.51 21.15 -8.40
N PRO A 326 -10.19 20.98 -9.54
CA PRO A 326 -9.56 21.08 -10.86
C PRO A 326 -8.82 22.39 -11.13
N ALA A 327 -9.21 23.47 -10.47
CA ALA A 327 -8.54 24.78 -10.62
C ALA A 327 -7.11 24.77 -10.05
N ASP A 328 -6.82 23.94 -9.07
CA ASP A 328 -5.50 23.85 -8.44
C ASP A 328 -4.51 22.96 -9.23
N PHE A 329 -5.02 22.21 -10.21
CA PHE A 329 -4.24 21.25 -11.00
C PHE A 329 -4.38 21.53 -12.49
N PRO A 330 -3.47 22.32 -13.11
CA PRO A 330 -3.56 22.73 -14.52
C PRO A 330 -3.74 21.57 -15.50
N ALA A 331 -3.16 20.41 -15.21
CA ALA A 331 -3.30 19.21 -16.07
C ALA A 331 -4.75 18.74 -16.23
N LEU A 332 -5.61 19.00 -15.27
CA LEU A 332 -7.03 18.66 -15.32
C LEU A 332 -7.82 19.61 -16.25
N SER A 333 -7.23 20.75 -16.61
CA SER A 333 -7.86 21.78 -17.46
C SER A 333 -7.21 21.92 -18.84
N TRP A 334 -5.93 21.57 -19.02
CA TRP A 334 -5.17 21.80 -20.24
C TRP A 334 -5.78 21.16 -21.48
N GLY A 335 -6.04 22.00 -22.51
CA GLY A 335 -6.59 21.55 -23.81
C GLY A 335 -7.99 20.97 -23.72
N ARG A 336 -8.76 21.33 -22.70
CA ARG A 336 -10.12 20.87 -22.47
C ARG A 336 -11.08 22.05 -22.40
N GLU A 337 -12.27 21.89 -22.97
CA GLU A 337 -13.34 22.89 -22.85
C GLU A 337 -13.83 23.04 -21.41
N LYS A 338 -13.84 21.91 -20.67
CA LYS A 338 -14.18 21.87 -19.24
C LYS A 338 -13.11 21.11 -18.48
N PRO A 339 -12.75 21.56 -17.26
CA PRO A 339 -11.86 20.82 -16.38
C PRO A 339 -12.40 19.41 -16.08
N LEU A 340 -11.48 18.45 -15.89
CA LEU A 340 -11.86 17.11 -15.41
C LEU A 340 -12.24 17.20 -13.94
N ASP A 341 -13.45 16.84 -13.62
CA ASP A 341 -13.87 16.63 -12.23
C ASP A 341 -13.72 15.13 -11.90
N LEU A 342 -12.62 14.79 -11.24
CA LEU A 342 -12.30 13.41 -10.91
C LEU A 342 -13.36 12.76 -10.00
N ARG A 343 -14.17 13.53 -9.26
CA ARG A 343 -15.21 13.00 -8.37
C ARG A 343 -16.43 12.50 -9.12
N THR A 344 -16.78 13.16 -10.21
CA THR A 344 -18.03 12.90 -10.92
C THR A 344 -17.86 12.09 -12.18
N MET A 345 -16.65 12.02 -12.74
CA MET A 345 -16.40 11.34 -14.00
C MET A 345 -16.17 9.82 -13.88
N TYR A 346 -15.98 9.31 -12.68
CA TYR A 346 -15.73 7.89 -12.45
C TYR A 346 -16.89 7.21 -11.71
N SER A 347 -17.12 5.95 -12.07
CA SER A 347 -17.98 5.01 -11.39
C SER A 347 -17.26 3.66 -11.36
N CYS A 348 -16.82 3.25 -10.18
CA CYS A 348 -16.11 2.00 -9.94
C CYS A 348 -16.91 1.16 -8.92
N PRO A 349 -17.95 0.44 -9.37
CA PRO A 349 -18.91 -0.20 -8.49
C PRO A 349 -18.31 -1.25 -7.56
N GLU A 350 -17.30 -2.01 -7.99
CA GLU A 350 -16.64 -2.99 -7.11
C GLU A 350 -15.78 -2.31 -6.04
N SER A 351 -15.10 -1.20 -6.38
CA SER A 351 -14.40 -0.36 -5.40
C SER A 351 -15.34 0.25 -4.38
N GLU A 352 -16.50 0.75 -4.81
CA GLU A 352 -17.52 1.32 -3.93
C GLU A 352 -18.15 0.25 -3.03
N LYS A 353 -18.43 -0.94 -3.58
CA LYS A 353 -18.96 -2.09 -2.84
C LYS A 353 -17.93 -2.56 -1.79
N ALA A 354 -16.68 -2.73 -2.16
CA ALA A 354 -15.62 -3.06 -1.22
C ALA A 354 -15.54 -2.04 -0.08
N ALA A 355 -15.53 -0.74 -0.40
CA ALA A 355 -15.40 0.34 0.57
C ALA A 355 -16.60 0.47 1.52
N TYR A 356 -17.82 0.42 0.99
CA TYR A 356 -19.00 0.83 1.76
C TYR A 356 -19.86 -0.31 2.29
N SER A 357 -19.73 -1.53 1.76
CA SER A 357 -20.62 -2.64 2.15
C SER A 357 -19.96 -4.00 2.38
N GLU A 358 -18.76 -4.26 1.85
CA GLU A 358 -18.22 -5.63 1.85
C GLU A 358 -16.97 -5.82 2.73
N ALA A 359 -15.90 -5.00 2.55
CA ALA A 359 -14.62 -5.29 3.16
C ALA A 359 -14.60 -5.07 4.67
N VAL A 360 -14.08 -6.05 5.40
CA VAL A 360 -13.74 -5.95 6.83
C VAL A 360 -12.26 -6.28 7.00
N TRP A 361 -11.48 -5.31 7.48
CA TRP A 361 -10.04 -5.37 7.57
C TRP A 361 -9.57 -5.71 8.98
N PHE A 362 -8.64 -6.65 9.08
CA PHE A 362 -7.93 -7.02 10.29
C PHE A 362 -6.44 -6.79 10.09
N MET A 363 -5.82 -6.06 11.02
CA MET A 363 -4.41 -5.69 10.87
C MET A 363 -3.48 -6.84 11.21
N HIS A 364 -2.34 -6.87 10.55
CA HIS A 364 -1.34 -7.95 10.64
C HIS A 364 -0.81 -8.25 12.06
N GLN A 365 -0.87 -7.27 12.96
CA GLN A 365 -0.40 -7.43 14.35
C GLN A 365 -1.21 -8.50 15.09
N MET A 366 -2.50 -8.63 14.81
CA MET A 366 -3.40 -9.62 15.43
C MET A 366 -2.97 -11.07 15.16
N PHE A 367 -2.21 -11.29 14.09
CA PHE A 367 -1.75 -12.62 13.66
C PHE A 367 -0.34 -12.96 14.11
N LEU A 368 0.25 -12.19 15.04
CA LEU A 368 1.55 -12.50 15.67
C LEU A 368 1.43 -13.30 16.96
N GLY A 369 0.22 -13.49 17.45
CA GLY A 369 -0.09 -14.26 18.65
C GLY A 369 -0.09 -15.77 18.44
N SER A 370 -0.67 -16.46 19.41
CA SER A 370 -0.88 -17.92 19.41
C SER A 370 -2.14 -18.30 18.60
N THR A 371 -2.36 -19.60 18.39
CA THR A 371 -3.61 -20.11 17.81
C THR A 371 -4.83 -19.77 18.69
N LYS A 372 -4.67 -19.69 20.02
CA LYS A 372 -5.77 -19.28 20.92
C LYS A 372 -6.23 -17.84 20.66
N ASP A 373 -5.31 -16.96 20.29
CA ASP A 373 -5.68 -15.58 19.92
C ASP A 373 -6.47 -15.57 18.61
N VAL A 374 -6.16 -16.48 17.68
CA VAL A 374 -6.90 -16.64 16.43
C VAL A 374 -8.27 -17.30 16.67
N ASP A 375 -8.34 -18.28 17.60
CA ASP A 375 -9.62 -18.88 18.02
C ASP A 375 -10.55 -17.79 18.57
N ALA A 376 -10.05 -16.89 19.41
CA ALA A 376 -10.84 -15.79 19.94
C ALA A 376 -11.41 -14.86 18.84
N ILE A 377 -10.66 -14.65 17.74
CA ILE A 377 -11.17 -13.90 16.58
C ILE A 377 -12.32 -14.66 15.90
N ALA A 378 -12.14 -15.97 15.66
CA ALA A 378 -13.17 -16.80 15.02
C ALA A 378 -14.43 -16.91 15.88
N ASP A 379 -14.26 -17.19 17.17
CA ASP A 379 -15.35 -17.32 18.13
C ASP A 379 -16.17 -16.02 18.24
N GLY A 380 -15.48 -14.86 18.25
CA GLY A 380 -16.14 -13.57 18.26
C GLY A 380 -16.92 -13.29 16.97
N ILE A 381 -16.38 -13.67 15.81
CA ILE A 381 -17.11 -13.57 14.53
C ILE A 381 -18.37 -14.47 14.57
N HIS A 382 -18.23 -15.73 14.99
CA HIS A 382 -19.38 -16.66 15.07
C HIS A 382 -20.40 -16.15 16.09
N LYS A 383 -19.98 -15.72 17.29
CA LYS A 383 -20.88 -15.17 18.32
C LYS A 383 -21.69 -13.99 17.80
N VAL A 384 -21.06 -13.04 17.08
CA VAL A 384 -21.78 -11.89 16.51
C VAL A 384 -22.77 -12.34 15.45
N LEU A 385 -22.44 -13.33 14.61
CA LEU A 385 -23.33 -13.85 13.59
C LEU A 385 -24.48 -14.68 14.17
N GLU A 386 -24.27 -15.46 15.21
CA GLU A 386 -25.29 -16.20 15.93
C GLU A 386 -26.32 -15.28 16.61
N ASN A 387 -25.85 -14.11 17.09
CA ASN A 387 -26.70 -13.10 17.73
C ASN A 387 -26.99 -11.90 16.82
N ILE A 388 -27.05 -12.12 15.51
CA ILE A 388 -27.10 -11.04 14.51
C ILE A 388 -28.33 -10.11 14.63
N GLU A 389 -29.45 -10.61 15.21
CA GLU A 389 -30.64 -9.76 15.46
C GLU A 389 -30.40 -8.71 16.55
N GLU A 390 -29.56 -9.01 17.55
CA GLU A 390 -29.21 -8.04 18.58
C GLU A 390 -28.35 -6.91 17.98
N VAL A 391 -27.51 -7.24 16.97
CA VAL A 391 -26.67 -6.28 16.26
C VAL A 391 -27.49 -5.22 15.52
N ARG A 392 -28.71 -5.55 15.08
CA ARG A 392 -29.62 -4.62 14.39
C ARG A 392 -29.91 -3.34 15.19
N ASN A 393 -29.98 -3.48 16.50
CA ASN A 393 -30.36 -2.40 17.43
C ASN A 393 -29.17 -1.60 17.95
N LEU A 394 -27.94 -1.92 17.53
CA LEU A 394 -26.75 -1.18 17.95
C LEU A 394 -26.71 0.22 17.30
N ASP A 395 -26.43 1.24 18.12
CA ASP A 395 -26.01 2.54 17.60
C ASP A 395 -24.56 2.46 17.12
N HIS A 396 -24.39 1.79 15.96
CA HIS A 396 -23.06 1.58 15.39
C HIS A 396 -22.33 2.89 15.06
N LYS A 397 -23.04 3.98 14.77
CA LYS A 397 -22.43 5.29 14.51
C LYS A 397 -21.78 5.85 15.77
N ALA A 398 -22.47 5.77 16.90
CA ALA A 398 -21.91 6.23 18.19
C ALA A 398 -20.71 5.36 18.60
N ILE A 399 -20.76 4.04 18.40
CA ILE A 399 -19.69 3.09 18.74
C ILE A 399 -18.44 3.39 17.91
N LEU A 400 -18.56 3.51 16.58
CA LEU A 400 -17.44 3.76 15.68
C LEU A 400 -16.82 5.16 15.93
N ASN A 401 -17.64 6.18 16.17
CA ASN A 401 -17.16 7.54 16.47
C ASN A 401 -16.41 7.64 17.81
N GLN A 402 -16.85 6.91 18.85
CA GLN A 402 -16.14 6.90 20.12
C GLN A 402 -14.72 6.36 20.04
N ARG A 403 -14.43 5.43 19.13
CA ARG A 403 -13.06 4.93 18.92
C ARG A 403 -12.16 5.92 18.20
N LEU A 404 -12.68 6.66 17.22
CA LEU A 404 -11.93 7.74 16.58
C LEU A 404 -11.49 8.77 17.62
N SER A 405 -12.40 9.16 18.54
CA SER A 405 -12.08 10.10 19.61
C SER A 405 -11.13 9.56 20.70
N ARG A 406 -11.01 8.25 20.88
CA ARG A 406 -10.05 7.63 21.80
C ARG A 406 -8.66 7.49 21.19
N ALA A 407 -8.56 7.15 19.90
CA ALA A 407 -7.30 7.13 19.18
C ALA A 407 -6.59 8.49 19.18
N ASP A 408 -7.37 9.59 19.14
CA ASP A 408 -6.86 10.96 19.25
C ASP A 408 -6.39 11.34 20.67
N ARG A 409 -6.73 10.55 21.73
CA ARG A 409 -6.34 10.81 23.12
C ARG A 409 -5.15 9.98 23.60
N GLU A 410 -4.80 8.94 22.89
CA GLU A 410 -3.68 8.03 23.20
C GLU A 410 -2.46 8.26 22.29
N SER A 411 -2.54 9.20 21.35
CA SER A 411 -1.44 9.74 20.54
C SER A 411 -0.82 10.98 21.19
#